data_3305cbe51454e393dd0cf9bbb1df2816
#
_entry.id   3305cbe51454e393dd0cf9bbb1df2816
#
_cell.length_a   1.000
_cell.length_b   1.000
_cell.length_c   1.000
_cell.angle_alpha   90.00
_cell.angle_beta   90.00
_cell.angle_gamma   90.00
#
_symmetry.space_group_name_H-M   'P 1'
#
loop_
_entity.id
_entity.type
_entity.pdbx_description
1 polymer ?
#
loop_
_entity_poly.entity_id
_entity_poly.type
_entity_poly.pdbx_seq_one_letter_code
_entity_poly.pdbx_strand_id
1 'polypeptide(L)'
;MYSDIMGKGNFFLEVQSNGIPEQALVNKALVEMSKKLDLPLIATNDAHYLERSDAGWHDILLCVQTGSLVSDEKRYRFHGDDYYFRSPDEMWALFGNDLPESLINTQRIADRCDVKLKTGHYYLPEFPLPEGETLTTHLRKMAADGLKRRLKTENPPQNYLERLEYELDIIEQMDFPGYFCIVSDIIVAAKSKHIPIGPGRGSAAGSLVAYSLGITDLDPIRYNLLFERFLNPERISMPDIDTDVSDKGRDELIAYIVEKYGSDKSRRS
;
A
#
# COMPACT_ATOMS: atom_id res chain seq x y z
N MET A 1 -15.28 30.35 1.96
CA MET A 1 -14.68 29.31 2.84
C MET A 1 -13.82 28.31 2.05
N TYR A 2 -14.39 27.40 1.22
CA TYR A 2 -13.55 26.41 0.49
C TYR A 2 -12.55 27.07 -0.47
N SER A 3 -12.97 28.10 -1.22
CA SER A 3 -12.08 28.86 -2.08
C SER A 3 -10.96 29.58 -1.31
N ASP A 4 -11.20 30.00 -0.09
CA ASP A 4 -10.18 30.64 0.76
C ASP A 4 -9.16 29.62 1.28
N ILE A 5 -9.64 28.41 1.63
CA ILE A 5 -8.78 27.29 2.08
C ILE A 5 -7.89 26.80 0.93
N MET A 6 -8.45 26.59 -0.25
CA MET A 6 -7.74 26.05 -1.42
C MET A 6 -6.87 27.10 -2.14
N GLY A 7 -7.13 28.40 -1.87
CA GLY A 7 -6.54 29.51 -2.58
C GLY A 7 -7.28 29.87 -3.87
N LYS A 8 -7.11 31.12 -4.29
CA LYS A 8 -7.78 31.66 -5.47
C LYS A 8 -7.43 30.86 -6.74
N GLY A 9 -8.45 30.42 -7.48
CA GLY A 9 -8.30 29.66 -8.72
C GLY A 9 -8.02 28.15 -8.52
N ASN A 10 -8.07 27.63 -7.30
CA ASN A 10 -7.86 26.21 -7.01
C ASN A 10 -9.13 25.48 -6.55
N PHE A 11 -10.27 26.16 -6.55
CA PHE A 11 -11.56 25.58 -6.20
C PHE A 11 -12.51 25.71 -7.39
N PHE A 12 -13.08 24.60 -7.84
CA PHE A 12 -13.96 24.50 -8.98
C PHE A 12 -15.31 23.94 -8.57
N LEU A 13 -16.36 24.36 -9.26
CA LEU A 13 -17.68 23.75 -9.15
C LEU A 13 -17.81 22.69 -10.25
N GLU A 14 -18.15 21.46 -9.88
CA GLU A 14 -18.15 20.30 -10.77
C GLU A 14 -19.56 20.07 -11.34
N VAL A 15 -19.67 19.93 -12.65
CA VAL A 15 -20.89 19.54 -13.35
C VAL A 15 -20.72 18.18 -14.03
N GLN A 16 -21.75 17.35 -13.97
CA GLN A 16 -21.77 16.00 -14.53
C GLN A 16 -23.08 15.71 -15.27
N SER A 17 -23.07 14.72 -16.17
CA SER A 17 -24.24 14.28 -16.92
C SER A 17 -24.20 12.76 -17.11
N ASN A 18 -24.73 12.00 -16.15
CA ASN A 18 -24.75 10.54 -16.15
C ASN A 18 -26.17 9.97 -16.23
N GLY A 19 -27.11 10.74 -16.80
CA GLY A 19 -28.50 10.30 -16.95
C GLY A 19 -29.34 10.37 -15.66
N ILE A 20 -28.81 10.95 -14.58
CA ILE A 20 -29.53 11.14 -13.31
C ILE A 20 -30.38 12.44 -13.43
N PRO A 21 -31.71 12.37 -13.27
CA PRO A 21 -32.56 13.56 -13.42
C PRO A 21 -32.18 14.73 -12.49
N GLU A 22 -31.76 14.44 -11.27
CA GLU A 22 -31.34 15.42 -10.29
C GLU A 22 -30.10 16.19 -10.69
N GLN A 23 -29.21 15.60 -11.51
CA GLN A 23 -28.00 16.29 -12.02
C GLN A 23 -28.35 17.53 -12.85
N ALA A 24 -29.42 17.50 -13.63
CA ALA A 24 -29.85 18.67 -14.41
C ALA A 24 -30.22 19.86 -13.50
N LEU A 25 -30.90 19.58 -12.39
CA LEU A 25 -31.28 20.60 -11.39
C LEU A 25 -30.01 21.11 -10.66
N VAL A 26 -29.14 20.22 -10.25
CA VAL A 26 -27.89 20.57 -9.55
C VAL A 26 -26.98 21.38 -10.47
N ASN A 27 -26.78 20.97 -11.72
CA ASN A 27 -25.96 21.69 -12.70
C ASN A 27 -26.47 23.13 -12.92
N LYS A 28 -27.79 23.32 -13.02
CA LYS A 28 -28.36 24.66 -13.13
C LYS A 28 -28.02 25.53 -11.92
N ALA A 29 -28.15 24.99 -10.72
CA ALA A 29 -27.82 25.72 -9.49
C ALA A 29 -26.32 26.03 -9.39
N LEU A 30 -25.45 25.10 -9.84
CA LEU A 30 -24.00 25.30 -9.88
C LEU A 30 -23.59 26.37 -10.87
N VAL A 31 -24.23 26.45 -12.04
CA VAL A 31 -24.00 27.52 -13.03
C VAL A 31 -24.38 28.89 -12.46
N GLU A 32 -25.51 28.99 -11.74
CA GLU A 32 -25.94 30.24 -11.07
C GLU A 32 -24.93 30.61 -9.96
N MET A 33 -24.49 29.62 -9.18
CA MET A 33 -23.51 29.81 -8.11
C MET A 33 -22.14 30.23 -8.67
N SER A 34 -21.69 29.63 -9.75
CA SER A 34 -20.46 29.99 -10.48
C SER A 34 -20.44 31.48 -10.81
N LYS A 35 -21.52 31.97 -11.43
CA LYS A 35 -21.67 33.39 -11.81
C LYS A 35 -21.70 34.32 -10.59
N LYS A 36 -22.42 33.92 -9.54
CA LYS A 36 -22.57 34.73 -8.33
C LYS A 36 -21.31 34.85 -7.50
N LEU A 37 -20.52 33.79 -7.44
CA LEU A 37 -19.32 33.69 -6.59
C LEU A 37 -18.01 33.85 -7.33
N ASP A 38 -18.06 34.05 -8.66
CA ASP A 38 -16.89 34.09 -9.53
C ASP A 38 -16.00 32.83 -9.38
N LEU A 39 -16.66 31.66 -9.38
CA LEU A 39 -15.98 30.35 -9.27
C LEU A 39 -16.03 29.62 -10.61
N PRO A 40 -14.90 29.06 -11.07
CA PRO A 40 -14.85 28.34 -12.34
C PRO A 40 -15.61 26.99 -12.24
N LEU A 41 -16.22 26.60 -13.37
CA LEU A 41 -16.84 25.30 -13.56
C LEU A 41 -15.82 24.30 -14.15
N ILE A 42 -16.00 23.02 -13.81
CA ILE A 42 -15.33 21.89 -14.45
C ILE A 42 -16.36 20.83 -14.80
N ALA A 43 -16.28 20.25 -16.00
CA ALA A 43 -17.12 19.11 -16.39
C ALA A 43 -16.32 17.81 -16.25
N THR A 44 -16.91 16.84 -15.53
CA THR A 44 -16.31 15.52 -15.37
C THR A 44 -17.22 14.41 -15.82
N ASN A 45 -16.69 13.19 -15.96
CA ASN A 45 -17.41 12.07 -16.55
C ASN A 45 -17.90 11.03 -15.53
N ASP A 46 -17.27 10.91 -14.35
CA ASP A 46 -17.58 9.84 -13.37
C ASP A 46 -17.54 8.43 -13.99
N ALA A 47 -16.46 8.12 -14.73
CA ALA A 47 -16.31 6.85 -15.43
C ALA A 47 -16.07 5.69 -14.45
N HIS A 48 -16.86 4.62 -14.58
CA HIS A 48 -16.75 3.39 -13.80
C HIS A 48 -16.41 2.16 -14.65
N TYR A 49 -16.53 2.27 -15.97
CA TYR A 49 -16.18 1.23 -16.95
C TYR A 49 -15.79 1.86 -18.29
N LEU A 50 -15.20 1.09 -19.20
CA LEU A 50 -14.61 1.63 -20.42
C LEU A 50 -15.66 1.89 -21.49
N GLU A 51 -16.43 0.88 -21.86
CA GLU A 51 -17.42 0.95 -22.94
C GLU A 51 -18.84 1.00 -22.38
N ARG A 52 -19.75 1.68 -23.06
CA ARG A 52 -21.17 1.73 -22.67
C ARG A 52 -21.79 0.35 -22.48
N SER A 53 -21.37 -0.63 -23.30
CA SER A 53 -21.81 -2.03 -23.23
C SER A 53 -21.39 -2.75 -21.93
N ASP A 54 -20.40 -2.21 -21.18
CA ASP A 54 -19.90 -2.83 -19.97
C ASP A 54 -20.79 -2.59 -18.74
N ALA A 55 -21.83 -1.76 -18.88
CA ALA A 55 -22.77 -1.47 -17.79
C ALA A 55 -23.35 -2.74 -17.13
N GLY A 56 -23.64 -3.77 -17.94
CA GLY A 56 -24.13 -5.06 -17.44
C GLY A 56 -23.11 -5.84 -16.61
N TRP A 57 -21.86 -5.83 -17.02
CA TRP A 57 -20.76 -6.46 -16.29
C TRP A 57 -20.45 -5.72 -14.99
N HIS A 58 -20.49 -4.39 -15.02
CA HIS A 58 -20.34 -3.55 -13.83
C HIS A 58 -21.45 -3.83 -12.80
N ASP A 59 -22.71 -4.01 -13.25
CA ASP A 59 -23.83 -4.34 -12.37
C ASP A 59 -23.64 -5.71 -11.67
N ILE A 60 -23.06 -6.70 -12.36
CA ILE A 60 -22.69 -8.00 -11.77
C ILE A 60 -21.55 -7.81 -10.74
N LEU A 61 -20.54 -6.99 -11.04
CA LEU A 61 -19.46 -6.71 -10.14
C LEU A 61 -19.94 -6.05 -8.84
N LEU A 62 -20.91 -5.13 -8.93
CA LEU A 62 -21.55 -4.53 -7.75
C LEU A 62 -22.27 -5.60 -6.89
N CYS A 63 -22.89 -6.60 -7.50
CA CYS A 63 -23.49 -7.71 -6.75
C CYS A 63 -22.41 -8.48 -5.95
N VAL A 64 -21.27 -8.78 -6.56
CA VAL A 64 -20.16 -9.46 -5.89
C VAL A 64 -19.66 -8.60 -4.70
N GLN A 65 -19.45 -7.31 -4.93
CA GLN A 65 -18.94 -6.40 -3.90
C GLN A 65 -19.90 -6.23 -2.72
N THR A 66 -21.22 -6.22 -2.97
CA THR A 66 -22.24 -5.98 -1.94
C THR A 66 -22.83 -7.27 -1.36
N GLY A 67 -22.40 -8.45 -1.83
CA GLY A 67 -22.95 -9.74 -1.40
C GLY A 67 -24.41 -9.94 -1.80
N SER A 68 -24.88 -9.31 -2.89
CA SER A 68 -26.25 -9.35 -3.37
C SER A 68 -26.38 -10.26 -4.59
N LEU A 69 -27.58 -10.75 -4.87
CA LEU A 69 -27.90 -11.47 -6.10
C LEU A 69 -28.39 -10.50 -7.17
N VAL A 70 -28.15 -10.83 -8.44
CA VAL A 70 -28.65 -10.04 -9.59
C VAL A 70 -30.19 -9.95 -9.58
N SER A 71 -30.85 -10.99 -9.06
CA SER A 71 -32.32 -11.08 -8.91
C SER A 71 -32.90 -10.22 -7.79
N ASP A 72 -32.07 -9.68 -6.89
CA ASP A 72 -32.58 -8.89 -5.77
C ASP A 72 -33.10 -7.55 -6.25
N GLU A 73 -34.35 -7.24 -5.96
CA GLU A 73 -35.01 -6.00 -6.42
C GLU A 73 -34.46 -4.74 -5.71
N LYS A 74 -34.07 -4.86 -4.44
CA LYS A 74 -33.66 -3.74 -3.59
C LYS A 74 -32.14 -3.67 -3.38
N ARG A 75 -31.34 -4.11 -4.33
CA ARG A 75 -29.89 -4.00 -4.25
C ARG A 75 -29.37 -2.66 -4.75
N TYR A 76 -28.15 -2.34 -4.38
CA TYR A 76 -27.44 -1.20 -4.95
C TYR A 76 -27.14 -1.43 -6.43
N ARG A 77 -27.49 -0.47 -7.25
CA ARG A 77 -27.19 -0.46 -8.70
C ARG A 77 -27.08 0.95 -9.23
N PHE A 78 -26.37 1.13 -10.31
CA PHE A 78 -26.34 2.37 -11.05
C PHE A 78 -27.55 2.46 -11.96
N HIS A 79 -28.08 3.67 -12.17
CA HIS A 79 -29.16 3.93 -13.07
C HIS A 79 -28.61 4.29 -14.45
N GLY A 80 -29.00 3.50 -15.48
CA GLY A 80 -28.55 3.73 -16.86
C GLY A 80 -27.16 3.15 -17.15
N ASP A 81 -26.62 3.58 -18.29
CA ASP A 81 -25.37 3.10 -18.87
C ASP A 81 -24.38 4.25 -19.18
N ASP A 82 -24.57 5.40 -18.56
CA ASP A 82 -23.86 6.65 -18.83
C ASP A 82 -22.57 6.84 -18.00
N TYR A 83 -22.05 5.78 -17.36
CA TYR A 83 -20.83 5.81 -16.54
C TYR A 83 -19.62 5.21 -17.25
N TYR A 84 -19.66 5.15 -18.59
CA TYR A 84 -18.52 4.72 -19.40
C TYR A 84 -17.53 5.85 -19.64
N PHE A 85 -16.31 5.50 -20.06
CA PHE A 85 -15.25 6.45 -20.34
C PHE A 85 -15.51 7.17 -21.67
N ARG A 86 -16.21 8.32 -21.63
CA ARG A 86 -16.57 9.11 -22.80
C ARG A 86 -15.35 9.70 -23.50
N SER A 87 -15.43 9.73 -24.82
CA SER A 87 -14.49 10.45 -25.67
C SER A 87 -14.59 11.98 -25.47
N PRO A 88 -13.55 12.74 -25.84
CA PRO A 88 -13.62 14.20 -25.85
C PRO A 88 -14.80 14.73 -26.68
N ASP A 89 -15.09 14.15 -27.85
CA ASP A 89 -16.19 14.58 -28.71
C ASP A 89 -17.56 14.39 -28.03
N GLU A 90 -17.76 13.29 -27.32
CA GLU A 90 -18.98 13.05 -26.56
C GLU A 90 -19.14 14.04 -25.41
N MET A 91 -18.04 14.35 -24.72
CA MET A 91 -18.04 15.39 -23.67
C MET A 91 -18.34 16.77 -24.25
N TRP A 92 -17.79 17.11 -25.42
CA TRP A 92 -18.12 18.35 -26.11
C TRP A 92 -19.57 18.38 -26.60
N ALA A 93 -20.15 17.28 -27.02
CA ALA A 93 -21.57 17.20 -27.38
C ALA A 93 -22.49 17.47 -26.18
N LEU A 94 -22.10 17.07 -24.96
CA LEU A 94 -22.87 17.27 -23.73
C LEU A 94 -22.77 18.70 -23.18
N PHE A 95 -21.60 19.28 -23.14
CA PHE A 95 -21.34 20.54 -22.42
C PHE A 95 -20.85 21.69 -23.32
N GLY A 96 -20.37 21.39 -24.52
CA GLY A 96 -19.66 22.36 -25.37
C GLY A 96 -20.51 23.55 -25.82
N ASN A 97 -21.82 23.37 -26.01
CA ASN A 97 -22.70 24.47 -26.41
C ASN A 97 -22.99 25.44 -25.27
N ASP A 98 -23.27 24.92 -24.07
CA ASP A 98 -23.75 25.72 -22.94
C ASP A 98 -22.63 26.11 -21.95
N LEU A 99 -21.63 25.23 -21.78
CA LEU A 99 -20.58 25.35 -20.76
C LEU A 99 -19.18 25.04 -21.31
N PRO A 100 -18.73 25.61 -22.45
CA PRO A 100 -17.45 25.28 -23.07
C PRO A 100 -16.25 25.47 -22.12
N GLU A 101 -16.27 26.52 -21.30
CA GLU A 101 -15.20 26.79 -20.32
C GLU A 101 -15.04 25.66 -19.28
N SER A 102 -16.11 24.93 -18.96
CA SER A 102 -16.01 23.80 -18.03
C SER A 102 -15.16 22.66 -18.58
N LEU A 103 -15.16 22.45 -19.89
CA LEU A 103 -14.32 21.48 -20.58
C LEU A 103 -12.87 22.00 -20.76
N ILE A 104 -12.72 23.27 -21.12
CA ILE A 104 -11.39 23.90 -21.25
C ILE A 104 -10.66 23.86 -19.89
N ASN A 105 -11.37 24.03 -18.79
CA ASN A 105 -10.79 23.97 -17.45
C ASN A 105 -10.22 22.60 -17.09
N THR A 106 -10.71 21.50 -17.67
CA THR A 106 -10.10 20.16 -17.46
C THR A 106 -8.67 20.15 -17.95
N GLN A 107 -8.42 20.69 -19.14
CA GLN A 107 -7.07 20.81 -19.71
C GLN A 107 -6.20 21.77 -18.89
N ARG A 108 -6.73 22.93 -18.51
CA ARG A 108 -6.01 23.90 -17.66
C ARG A 108 -5.57 23.28 -16.31
N ILE A 109 -6.38 22.43 -15.72
CA ILE A 109 -6.01 21.72 -14.48
C ILE A 109 -4.94 20.68 -14.77
N ALA A 110 -5.10 19.89 -15.84
CA ALA A 110 -4.10 18.88 -16.23
C ALA A 110 -2.73 19.53 -16.49
N ASP A 111 -2.68 20.65 -17.17
CA ASP A 111 -1.44 21.39 -17.47
C ASP A 111 -0.75 21.95 -16.20
N ARG A 112 -1.49 22.12 -15.12
CA ARG A 112 -0.97 22.56 -13.81
C ARG A 112 -0.46 21.40 -12.95
N CYS A 113 -0.78 20.16 -13.30
CA CYS A 113 -0.38 18.97 -12.55
C CYS A 113 0.96 18.44 -13.09
N ASP A 114 2.00 18.46 -12.28
CA ASP A 114 3.30 17.83 -12.56
C ASP A 114 3.71 16.93 -11.38
N VAL A 115 3.04 15.79 -11.27
CA VAL A 115 3.31 14.80 -10.22
C VAL A 115 4.29 13.78 -10.74
N LYS A 116 5.49 13.76 -10.14
CA LYS A 116 6.53 12.76 -10.42
C LYS A 116 6.60 11.77 -9.28
N LEU A 117 6.15 10.54 -9.56
CA LEU A 117 6.29 9.45 -8.60
C LEU A 117 7.75 8.98 -8.59
N LYS A 118 8.39 9.06 -7.43
CA LYS A 118 9.72 8.47 -7.25
C LYS A 118 9.55 6.98 -7.00
N THR A 119 9.92 6.17 -8.00
CA THR A 119 9.92 4.70 -7.91
C THR A 119 11.33 4.18 -7.68
N GLY A 120 11.46 2.93 -7.23
CA GLY A 120 12.76 2.28 -7.04
C GLY A 120 13.49 2.65 -5.74
N HIS A 121 12.84 3.35 -4.82
CA HIS A 121 13.36 3.64 -3.49
C HIS A 121 12.47 3.00 -2.42
N TYR A 122 13.09 2.29 -1.49
CA TYR A 122 12.42 1.75 -0.31
C TYR A 122 12.63 2.74 0.85
N TYR A 123 11.54 3.20 1.45
CA TYR A 123 11.56 4.11 2.59
C TYR A 123 11.29 3.29 3.86
N LEU A 124 12.35 2.75 4.44
CA LEU A 124 12.26 2.06 5.73
C LEU A 124 12.37 3.05 6.88
N PRO A 125 11.73 2.79 8.02
CA PRO A 125 12.00 3.52 9.26
C PRO A 125 13.47 3.40 9.67
N GLU A 126 13.99 4.40 10.37
CA GLU A 126 15.32 4.31 10.97
C GLU A 126 15.28 3.36 12.17
N PHE A 127 16.18 2.37 12.18
CA PHE A 127 16.35 1.49 13.32
C PHE A 127 17.33 2.14 14.31
N PRO A 128 16.99 2.28 15.60
CA PRO A 128 17.88 2.87 16.59
C PRO A 128 19.07 1.93 16.86
N LEU A 129 20.27 2.43 16.56
CA LEU A 129 21.52 1.68 16.72
C LEU A 129 22.26 2.11 18.00
N PRO A 130 23.01 1.19 18.65
CA PRO A 130 24.00 1.55 19.64
C PRO A 130 25.08 2.46 19.05
N GLU A 131 25.71 3.28 19.89
CA GLU A 131 26.78 4.18 19.47
C GLU A 131 27.95 3.41 18.85
N GLY A 132 28.38 3.84 17.67
CA GLY A 132 29.49 3.22 16.93
C GLY A 132 29.14 1.98 16.10
N GLU A 133 27.91 1.50 16.11
CA GLU A 133 27.44 0.39 15.26
C GLU A 133 26.81 0.91 13.96
N THR A 134 26.95 0.14 12.88
CA THR A 134 26.18 0.28 11.63
C THR A 134 25.08 -0.77 11.59
N LEU A 135 24.08 -0.60 10.72
CA LEU A 135 23.03 -1.62 10.52
C LEU A 135 23.61 -3.00 10.18
N THR A 136 24.63 -3.04 9.34
CA THR A 136 25.32 -4.27 8.97
C THR A 136 26.03 -4.93 10.14
N THR A 137 26.86 -4.18 10.88
CA THR A 137 27.59 -4.74 12.03
C THR A 137 26.65 -5.18 13.13
N HIS A 138 25.58 -4.45 13.35
CA HIS A 138 24.54 -4.79 14.32
C HIS A 138 23.81 -6.08 13.95
N LEU A 139 23.36 -6.20 12.68
CA LEU A 139 22.70 -7.39 12.18
C LEU A 139 23.58 -8.64 12.30
N ARG A 140 24.86 -8.55 11.85
CA ARG A 140 25.83 -9.67 11.94
C ARG A 140 26.00 -10.15 13.38
N LYS A 141 26.15 -9.23 14.32
CA LYS A 141 26.26 -9.55 15.74
C LYS A 141 25.00 -10.23 16.28
N MET A 142 23.83 -9.64 16.01
CA MET A 142 22.55 -10.21 16.44
C MET A 142 22.33 -11.61 15.88
N ALA A 143 22.66 -11.83 14.61
CA ALA A 143 22.50 -13.12 13.94
C ALA A 143 23.46 -14.18 14.50
N ALA A 144 24.74 -13.84 14.71
CA ALA A 144 25.71 -14.75 15.30
C ALA A 144 25.34 -15.16 16.74
N ASP A 145 24.96 -14.20 17.58
CA ASP A 145 24.54 -14.47 18.96
C ASP A 145 23.19 -15.24 18.98
N GLY A 146 22.31 -14.92 18.02
CA GLY A 146 21.04 -15.61 17.83
C GLY A 146 21.22 -17.07 17.43
N LEU A 147 22.12 -17.36 16.50
CA LEU A 147 22.43 -18.73 16.06
C LEU A 147 22.91 -19.60 17.23
N LYS A 148 23.84 -19.07 18.05
CA LYS A 148 24.30 -19.76 19.26
C LYS A 148 23.17 -20.10 20.22
N ARG A 149 22.29 -19.13 20.47
CA ARG A 149 21.09 -19.34 21.33
C ARG A 149 20.15 -20.39 20.77
N ARG A 150 19.89 -20.38 19.44
CA ARG A 150 19.01 -21.34 18.76
C ARG A 150 19.56 -22.77 18.82
N LEU A 151 20.84 -22.92 18.54
CA LEU A 151 21.51 -24.23 18.55
C LEU A 151 21.96 -24.67 19.95
N LYS A 152 21.86 -23.80 20.95
CA LYS A 152 22.30 -24.05 22.36
C LYS A 152 23.76 -24.47 22.43
N THR A 153 24.63 -23.83 21.66
CA THR A 153 26.07 -24.09 21.59
C THR A 153 26.86 -22.83 21.32
N GLU A 154 28.02 -22.68 21.95
CA GLU A 154 28.97 -21.60 21.64
C GLU A 154 29.73 -21.86 20.32
N ASN A 155 29.76 -23.09 19.84
CA ASN A 155 30.45 -23.51 18.63
C ASN A 155 29.45 -24.11 17.64
N PRO A 156 28.70 -23.30 16.87
CA PRO A 156 27.82 -23.80 15.82
C PRO A 156 28.59 -24.66 14.80
N PRO A 157 27.97 -25.68 14.19
CA PRO A 157 28.57 -26.48 13.12
C PRO A 157 28.99 -25.60 11.93
N GLN A 158 30.07 -26.01 11.24
CA GLN A 158 30.68 -25.24 10.17
C GLN A 158 29.69 -24.89 9.03
N ASN A 159 28.83 -25.84 8.66
CA ASN A 159 27.81 -25.63 7.63
C ASN A 159 26.77 -24.54 8.00
N TYR A 160 26.48 -24.35 9.30
CA TYR A 160 25.63 -23.23 9.76
C TYR A 160 26.36 -21.91 9.69
N LEU A 161 27.64 -21.86 10.04
CA LEU A 161 28.44 -20.64 9.97
C LEU A 161 28.60 -20.17 8.51
N GLU A 162 28.94 -21.07 7.61
CA GLU A 162 29.07 -20.77 6.17
C GLU A 162 27.76 -20.27 5.57
N ARG A 163 26.65 -20.91 5.90
CA ARG A 163 25.32 -20.49 5.44
C ARG A 163 24.93 -19.15 6.02
N LEU A 164 25.23 -18.87 7.29
CA LEU A 164 24.92 -17.58 7.94
C LEU A 164 25.66 -16.44 7.25
N GLU A 165 26.99 -16.61 7.04
CA GLU A 165 27.81 -15.59 6.36
C GLU A 165 27.32 -15.34 4.92
N TYR A 166 27.03 -16.40 4.18
CA TYR A 166 26.49 -16.30 2.83
C TYR A 166 25.19 -15.48 2.78
N GLU A 167 24.25 -15.76 3.67
CA GLU A 167 22.98 -15.03 3.71
C GLU A 167 23.17 -13.56 4.15
N LEU A 168 24.04 -13.29 5.12
CA LEU A 168 24.36 -11.95 5.60
C LEU A 168 24.99 -11.10 4.47
N ASP A 169 25.90 -11.67 3.68
CA ASP A 169 26.52 -10.99 2.55
C ASP A 169 25.46 -10.59 1.49
N ILE A 170 24.52 -11.47 1.18
CA ILE A 170 23.43 -11.16 0.24
C ILE A 170 22.50 -10.09 0.80
N ILE A 171 22.11 -10.18 2.08
CA ILE A 171 21.25 -9.19 2.74
C ILE A 171 21.93 -7.81 2.73
N GLU A 172 23.23 -7.76 2.97
CA GLU A 172 24.02 -6.51 2.91
C GLU A 172 24.12 -5.98 1.48
N GLN A 173 24.44 -6.82 0.50
CA GLN A 173 24.51 -6.42 -0.91
C GLN A 173 23.19 -5.85 -1.43
N MET A 174 22.07 -6.36 -0.95
CA MET A 174 20.72 -5.90 -1.33
C MET A 174 20.21 -4.72 -0.51
N ASP A 175 21.01 -4.19 0.45
CA ASP A 175 20.67 -3.06 1.33
C ASP A 175 19.46 -3.30 2.26
N PHE A 176 19.30 -4.53 2.78
CA PHE A 176 18.21 -4.90 3.68
C PHE A 176 18.58 -5.16 5.15
N PRO A 177 19.79 -4.84 5.69
CA PRO A 177 20.09 -5.06 7.10
C PRO A 177 19.08 -4.38 8.03
N GLY A 178 18.67 -3.14 7.73
CA GLY A 178 17.69 -2.40 8.51
C GLY A 178 16.30 -3.08 8.56
N TYR A 179 15.86 -3.64 7.44
CA TYR A 179 14.61 -4.38 7.37
C TYR A 179 14.58 -5.58 8.32
N PHE A 180 15.64 -6.40 8.31
CA PHE A 180 15.75 -7.55 9.21
C PHE A 180 15.81 -7.13 10.69
N CYS A 181 16.51 -6.04 11.01
CA CYS A 181 16.55 -5.51 12.38
C CYS A 181 15.16 -5.08 12.85
N ILE A 182 14.39 -4.36 12.01
CA ILE A 182 13.04 -3.90 12.33
C ILE A 182 12.09 -5.07 12.53
N VAL A 183 12.09 -6.04 11.61
CA VAL A 183 11.19 -7.21 11.72
C VAL A 183 11.53 -8.06 12.94
N SER A 184 12.81 -8.28 13.22
CA SER A 184 13.24 -8.98 14.43
C SER A 184 12.77 -8.26 15.70
N ASP A 185 12.92 -6.94 15.77
CA ASP A 185 12.49 -6.14 16.91
C ASP A 185 10.98 -6.26 17.17
N ILE A 186 10.17 -6.15 16.11
CA ILE A 186 8.72 -6.29 16.21
C ILE A 186 8.32 -7.67 16.76
N ILE A 187 8.93 -8.72 16.24
CA ILE A 187 8.62 -10.10 16.66
C ILE A 187 9.11 -10.39 18.08
N VAL A 188 10.30 -9.92 18.44
CA VAL A 188 10.83 -10.05 19.80
C VAL A 188 9.97 -9.27 20.79
N ALA A 189 9.54 -8.05 20.44
CA ALA A 189 8.63 -7.26 21.26
C ALA A 189 7.28 -7.98 21.46
N ALA A 190 6.71 -8.55 20.42
CA ALA A 190 5.48 -9.34 20.55
C ALA A 190 5.66 -10.56 21.47
N LYS A 191 6.74 -11.32 21.28
CA LYS A 191 7.06 -12.48 22.13
C LYS A 191 7.29 -12.07 23.61
N SER A 192 7.94 -10.93 23.87
CA SER A 192 8.17 -10.41 25.23
C SER A 192 6.87 -9.98 25.93
N LYS A 193 5.87 -9.55 25.18
CA LYS A 193 4.53 -9.20 25.64
C LYS A 193 3.58 -10.40 25.69
N HIS A 194 4.10 -11.60 25.49
CA HIS A 194 3.32 -12.85 25.43
C HIS A 194 2.21 -12.85 24.36
N ILE A 195 2.39 -12.06 23.29
CA ILE A 195 1.51 -12.10 22.13
C ILE A 195 1.90 -13.30 21.26
N PRO A 196 1.00 -14.25 21.01
CA PRO A 196 1.30 -15.41 20.18
C PRO A 196 1.62 -14.98 18.74
N ILE A 197 2.78 -15.45 18.26
CA ILE A 197 3.29 -15.24 16.91
C ILE A 197 3.46 -16.61 16.25
N GLY A 198 3.07 -16.71 14.97
CA GLY A 198 3.29 -17.91 14.17
C GLY A 198 4.78 -18.22 13.95
N PRO A 199 5.13 -19.48 13.62
CA PRO A 199 6.52 -19.93 13.47
C PRO A 199 7.22 -19.37 12.23
N GLY A 200 6.54 -18.55 11.45
CA GLY A 200 6.95 -18.08 10.14
C GLY A 200 6.31 -18.92 9.01
N ARG A 201 6.11 -18.28 7.88
CA ARG A 201 5.52 -18.89 6.67
C ARG A 201 6.16 -18.33 5.41
N GLY A 202 5.80 -18.91 4.26
CA GLY A 202 6.29 -18.46 2.96
C GLY A 202 7.80 -18.70 2.79
N SER A 203 8.42 -17.87 1.98
CA SER A 203 9.84 -18.02 1.61
C SER A 203 10.81 -17.64 2.73
N ALA A 204 10.41 -16.78 3.67
CA ALA A 204 11.24 -16.35 4.80
C ALA A 204 11.70 -17.50 5.70
N ALA A 205 10.94 -18.61 5.74
CA ALA A 205 11.32 -19.83 6.45
C ALA A 205 12.63 -20.46 5.89
N GLY A 206 13.05 -20.11 4.69
CA GLY A 206 14.31 -20.55 4.09
C GLY A 206 15.56 -19.79 4.57
N SER A 207 15.41 -18.73 5.38
CA SER A 207 16.51 -17.91 5.87
C SER A 207 17.02 -18.34 7.23
N LEU A 208 18.31 -18.67 7.32
CA LEU A 208 19.02 -18.94 8.56
C LEU A 208 19.21 -17.66 9.39
N VAL A 209 19.38 -16.50 8.74
CA VAL A 209 19.40 -15.19 9.42
C VAL A 209 18.06 -14.94 10.09
N ALA A 210 16.94 -15.13 9.39
CA ALA A 210 15.60 -14.96 9.98
C ALA A 210 15.36 -15.92 11.18
N TYR A 211 15.82 -17.17 11.08
CA TYR A 211 15.78 -18.14 12.18
C TYR A 211 16.63 -17.69 13.38
N SER A 212 17.86 -17.24 13.12
CA SER A 212 18.78 -16.77 14.16
C SER A 212 18.26 -15.56 14.91
N LEU A 213 17.65 -14.62 14.17
CA LEU A 213 17.05 -13.41 14.74
C LEU A 213 15.74 -13.65 15.50
N GLY A 214 15.19 -14.85 15.47
CA GLY A 214 13.91 -15.16 16.11
C GLY A 214 12.68 -14.75 15.30
N ILE A 215 12.88 -14.37 14.04
CA ILE A 215 11.82 -14.04 13.08
C ILE A 215 11.01 -15.30 12.73
N THR A 216 11.71 -16.39 12.40
CA THR A 216 11.09 -17.69 12.17
C THR A 216 11.51 -18.69 13.23
N ASP A 217 10.74 -19.76 13.40
CA ASP A 217 11.05 -20.83 14.34
C ASP A 217 11.36 -22.17 13.64
N LEU A 218 11.53 -22.14 12.31
CA LEU A 218 11.91 -23.27 11.47
C LEU A 218 13.41 -23.20 11.13
N ASP A 219 14.14 -24.26 11.43
CA ASP A 219 15.57 -24.40 11.07
C ASP A 219 15.68 -24.75 9.59
N PRO A 220 16.15 -23.83 8.72
CA PRO A 220 16.18 -24.05 7.28
C PRO A 220 17.20 -25.12 6.85
N ILE A 221 18.26 -25.34 7.61
CA ILE A 221 19.26 -26.36 7.30
C ILE A 221 18.70 -27.75 7.61
N ARG A 222 18.05 -27.92 8.76
CA ARG A 222 17.42 -29.18 9.13
C ARG A 222 16.36 -29.64 8.12
N TYR A 223 15.60 -28.71 7.55
CA TYR A 223 14.54 -29.00 6.59
C TYR A 223 14.96 -28.80 5.13
N ASN A 224 16.23 -28.55 4.88
CA ASN A 224 16.80 -28.35 3.53
C ASN A 224 16.06 -27.28 2.71
N LEU A 225 15.76 -26.14 3.34
CA LEU A 225 15.08 -25.01 2.71
C LEU A 225 16.08 -24.08 2.01
N LEU A 226 15.69 -23.57 0.83
CA LEU A 226 16.53 -22.74 0.00
C LEU A 226 16.33 -21.25 0.31
N PHE A 227 17.42 -20.55 0.60
CA PHE A 227 17.45 -19.11 0.82
C PHE A 227 17.16 -18.32 -0.47
N GLU A 228 17.59 -18.81 -1.60
CA GLU A 228 17.46 -18.17 -2.91
C GLU A 228 15.99 -18.04 -3.35
N ARG A 229 15.06 -18.77 -2.73
CA ARG A 229 13.62 -18.58 -2.91
C ARG A 229 13.09 -17.37 -2.16
N PHE A 230 13.80 -16.92 -1.13
CA PHE A 230 13.44 -15.77 -0.31
C PHE A 230 14.14 -14.49 -0.79
N LEU A 231 15.48 -14.53 -0.93
CA LEU A 231 16.29 -13.45 -1.47
C LEU A 231 17.19 -13.97 -2.58
N ASN A 232 17.18 -13.25 -3.71
CA ASN A 232 18.03 -13.54 -4.85
C ASN A 232 18.54 -12.22 -5.45
N PRO A 233 19.86 -11.96 -5.50
CA PRO A 233 20.43 -10.74 -6.08
C PRO A 233 20.06 -10.50 -7.55
N GLU A 234 19.76 -11.57 -8.30
CA GLU A 234 19.31 -11.46 -9.69
C GLU A 234 17.87 -10.95 -9.82
N ARG A 235 17.09 -11.05 -8.76
CA ARG A 235 15.70 -10.57 -8.70
C ARG A 235 15.58 -9.46 -7.67
N ILE A 236 15.76 -8.21 -8.10
CA ILE A 236 15.68 -7.04 -7.23
C ILE A 236 14.22 -6.81 -6.80
N SER A 237 13.84 -7.42 -5.69
CA SER A 237 12.55 -7.17 -5.01
C SER A 237 12.78 -7.08 -3.52
N MET A 238 12.01 -6.22 -2.85
CA MET A 238 12.03 -6.16 -1.39
C MET A 238 11.61 -7.51 -0.82
N PRO A 239 12.33 -8.04 0.20
CA PRO A 239 11.89 -9.25 0.90
C PRO A 239 10.53 -9.04 1.56
N ASP A 240 9.71 -10.07 1.53
CA ASP A 240 8.40 -10.10 2.18
C ASP A 240 8.42 -11.13 3.31
N ILE A 241 8.37 -10.65 4.56
CA ILE A 241 8.31 -11.48 5.75
C ILE A 241 6.91 -11.41 6.34
N ASP A 242 6.11 -12.39 5.98
CA ASP A 242 4.77 -12.56 6.53
C ASP A 242 4.82 -13.00 7.99
N THR A 243 4.08 -12.32 8.86
CA THR A 243 3.99 -12.62 10.28
C THR A 243 2.54 -12.82 10.72
N ASP A 244 2.22 -14.00 11.20
CA ASP A 244 0.90 -14.29 11.77
C ASP A 244 0.88 -13.86 13.24
N VAL A 245 -0.06 -12.99 13.60
CA VAL A 245 -0.20 -12.43 14.95
C VAL A 245 -1.59 -12.74 15.48
N SER A 246 -1.69 -13.11 16.75
CA SER A 246 -2.98 -13.33 17.41
C SER A 246 -3.82 -12.04 17.42
N ASP A 247 -5.11 -12.16 17.08
CA ASP A 247 -6.08 -11.05 17.11
C ASP A 247 -6.06 -10.29 18.44
N LYS A 248 -5.95 -11.02 19.54
CA LYS A 248 -6.01 -10.44 20.89
C LYS A 248 -4.84 -9.52 21.23
N GLY A 249 -3.69 -9.71 20.57
CA GLY A 249 -2.48 -8.89 20.79
C GLY A 249 -2.17 -7.94 19.65
N ARG A 250 -2.92 -7.98 18.57
CA ARG A 250 -2.62 -7.22 17.34
C ARG A 250 -2.58 -5.71 17.57
N ASP A 251 -3.56 -5.16 18.28
CA ASP A 251 -3.63 -3.71 18.51
C ASP A 251 -2.50 -3.23 19.44
N GLU A 252 -2.09 -4.05 20.43
CA GLU A 252 -0.96 -3.73 21.28
C GLU A 252 0.36 -3.72 20.52
N LEU A 253 0.55 -4.66 19.59
CA LEU A 253 1.72 -4.70 18.74
C LEU A 253 1.76 -3.52 17.78
N ILE A 254 0.63 -3.14 17.19
CA ILE A 254 0.52 -1.95 16.34
C ILE A 254 0.86 -0.69 17.14
N ALA A 255 0.37 -0.57 18.38
CA ALA A 255 0.70 0.56 19.24
C ALA A 255 2.22 0.66 19.50
N TYR A 256 2.88 -0.46 19.76
CA TYR A 256 4.34 -0.51 19.90
C TYR A 256 5.07 -0.04 18.64
N ILE A 257 4.63 -0.49 17.45
CA ILE A 257 5.23 -0.09 16.17
C ILE A 257 5.06 1.41 15.94
N VAL A 258 3.87 1.95 16.20
CA VAL A 258 3.56 3.37 16.06
C VAL A 258 4.40 4.22 17.02
N GLU A 259 4.52 3.79 18.28
CA GLU A 259 5.32 4.49 19.29
C GLU A 259 6.81 4.52 18.93
N LYS A 260 7.35 3.40 18.48
CA LYS A 260 8.79 3.25 18.21
C LYS A 260 9.22 3.83 16.87
N TYR A 261 8.42 3.64 15.82
CA TYR A 261 8.79 3.96 14.43
C TYR A 261 8.02 5.14 13.82
N GLY A 262 7.01 5.68 14.52
CA GLY A 262 6.21 6.80 14.07
C GLY A 262 4.88 6.40 13.40
N SER A 263 3.86 7.24 13.59
CA SER A 263 2.52 7.01 13.04
C SER A 263 2.43 7.22 11.53
N ASP A 264 3.32 8.02 10.97
CA ASP A 264 3.45 8.31 9.54
C ASP A 264 4.06 7.14 8.75
N LYS A 265 4.76 6.23 9.44
CA LYS A 265 5.43 5.06 8.88
C LYS A 265 4.69 3.74 9.15
N SER A 266 3.60 3.81 9.89
CA SER A 266 2.77 2.64 10.26
C SER A 266 1.37 2.80 9.68
N ARG A 267 0.98 1.90 8.77
CA ARG A 267 -0.39 1.85 8.23
C ARG A 267 -1.06 0.53 8.59
N ARG A 268 -2.36 0.62 8.98
CA ARG A 268 -3.24 -0.56 8.97
C ARG A 268 -3.57 -0.88 7.51
N SER A 269 -3.26 -2.07 7.05
CA SER A 269 -3.76 -2.62 5.80
C SER A 269 -5.15 -3.18 6.00
#